data_2650a5bed866230631ecc3ff526a2de3
#
_entry.id   2650a5bed866230631ecc3ff526a2de3
#
_cell.length_a   1.000
_cell.length_b   1.000
_cell.length_c   1.000
_cell.angle_alpha   90.00
_cell.angle_beta   90.00
_cell.angle_gamma   90.00
#
_symmetry.space_group_name_H-M   'P 1'
#
loop_
_entity.id
_entity.type
_entity.pdbx_description
1 polymer ?
#
loop_
_entity_poly.entity_id
_entity_poly.type
_entity_poly.pdbx_seq_one_letter_code
_entity_poly.pdbx_strand_id
1 'polypeptide(L)'
;MISCGRVHAPPEFIEQVSKYPNLGDMRQVRPSIRAFEMAIRNIESGTERPRGVLEPQPQKFWDEMMNDTACIIPKRSPPDSLSVDVTRESIKSTLHELCDHFMRNIKTTSIDPRADGAFGLAINMLTLAMEVSVSPSNNFASGRIILRTIVENYITLKYLAKKDDDTIWMQYRNYGSGQTALAFLKNTFAEETPDSIDMERLEILANEDAWLETKDIAVGNWAKLDLRKMAIDAEVKDVYDAYYDWTSGFVHGHWGAVRDSSFTVCMNPLHRLHRVPAPGNPMPAVLTDCCKLCNRSLDEIGQLFPSFKPRIDWKSDGAKA
;
A
#
# COMPACT_ATOMS: atom_id res chain seq x y z
N MET A 1 41.47 11.06 4.61
CA MET A 1 42.19 10.07 5.48
C MET A 1 42.97 9.06 4.65
N ILE A 2 42.38 8.42 3.64
CA ILE A 2 43.14 7.52 2.74
C ILE A 2 44.19 8.30 1.95
N SER A 3 43.82 9.46 1.41
CA SER A 3 44.75 10.34 0.63
C SER A 3 45.91 10.93 1.42
N CYS A 4 45.83 10.99 2.74
CA CYS A 4 46.92 11.47 3.61
C CYS A 4 47.67 10.34 4.32
N GLY A 5 47.51 9.08 3.91
CA GLY A 5 48.26 7.92 4.43
C GLY A 5 47.89 7.49 5.85
N ARG A 6 46.84 8.07 6.45
CA ARG A 6 46.42 7.74 7.82
C ARG A 6 45.58 6.46 7.95
N VAL A 7 45.03 5.97 6.84
CA VAL A 7 44.28 4.71 6.79
C VAL A 7 44.68 3.93 5.55
N HIS A 8 45.19 2.72 5.73
CA HIS A 8 45.44 1.77 4.66
C HIS A 8 44.11 1.05 4.35
N ALA A 9 43.57 1.27 3.14
CA ALA A 9 42.42 0.54 2.65
C ALA A 9 42.84 -0.44 1.54
N PRO A 10 42.34 -1.68 1.53
CA PRO A 10 42.59 -2.61 0.43
C PRO A 10 42.14 -2.01 -0.91
N PRO A 11 42.82 -2.32 -2.03
CA PRO A 11 42.47 -1.81 -3.36
C PRO A 11 41.01 -2.06 -3.74
N GLU A 12 40.46 -3.23 -3.38
CA GLU A 12 39.04 -3.61 -3.61
C GLU A 12 38.06 -2.67 -2.90
N PHE A 13 38.41 -2.22 -1.70
CA PHE A 13 37.60 -1.23 -0.97
C PHE A 13 37.61 0.13 -1.66
N ILE A 14 38.79 0.55 -2.16
CA ILE A 14 38.93 1.81 -2.90
C ILE A 14 38.11 1.75 -4.19
N GLU A 15 38.11 0.62 -4.90
CA GLU A 15 37.29 0.41 -6.10
C GLU A 15 35.79 0.46 -5.79
N GLN A 16 35.35 -0.18 -4.71
CA GLN A 16 33.96 -0.13 -4.28
C GLN A 16 33.52 1.29 -3.90
N VAL A 17 34.35 2.02 -3.17
CA VAL A 17 34.06 3.41 -2.80
C VAL A 17 34.06 4.34 -4.02
N SER A 18 34.89 4.07 -5.04
CA SER A 18 34.89 4.86 -6.28
C SER A 18 33.64 4.67 -7.13
N LYS A 19 32.96 3.53 -7.03
CA LYS A 19 31.68 3.24 -7.66
C LYS A 19 30.48 3.82 -6.90
N TYR A 20 30.69 4.26 -5.67
CA TYR A 20 29.70 4.97 -4.86
C TYR A 20 29.54 6.42 -5.36
N PRO A 21 28.34 6.98 -5.55
CA PRO A 21 27.03 6.49 -5.08
C PRO A 21 26.23 5.66 -6.08
N ASN A 22 26.79 5.30 -7.23
CA ASN A 22 26.04 4.70 -8.33
C ASN A 22 25.47 3.30 -8.04
N LEU A 23 26.02 2.61 -7.05
CA LEU A 23 25.57 1.28 -6.67
C LEU A 23 24.36 1.28 -5.73
N GLY A 24 24.06 2.40 -5.05
CA GLY A 24 22.86 2.58 -4.21
C GLY A 24 22.62 1.53 -3.11
N ASP A 25 23.53 0.58 -2.91
CA ASP A 25 23.35 -0.53 -1.98
C ASP A 25 23.71 -0.13 -0.55
N MET A 26 22.69 0.26 0.19
CA MET A 26 22.81 0.66 1.58
C MET A 26 23.35 -0.45 2.51
N ARG A 27 23.28 -1.72 2.09
CA ARG A 27 23.83 -2.85 2.85
C ARG A 27 25.36 -2.79 2.94
N GLN A 28 26.01 -2.24 1.92
CA GLN A 28 27.46 -2.07 1.90
C GLN A 28 27.91 -0.78 2.62
N VAL A 29 27.11 0.27 2.54
CA VAL A 29 27.47 1.59 3.11
C VAL A 29 27.44 1.59 4.64
N ARG A 30 26.44 0.96 5.26
CA ARG A 30 26.33 0.91 6.73
C ARG A 30 27.51 0.22 7.42
N PRO A 31 27.99 -0.95 6.99
CA PRO A 31 29.19 -1.56 7.53
C PRO A 31 30.41 -0.68 7.36
N SER A 32 30.55 0.01 6.23
CA SER A 32 31.67 0.92 5.96
C SER A 32 31.69 2.11 6.92
N ILE A 33 30.54 2.74 7.17
CA ILE A 33 30.42 3.83 8.15
C ILE A 33 30.82 3.34 9.54
N ARG A 34 30.35 2.16 9.97
CA ARG A 34 30.74 1.57 11.27
C ARG A 34 32.22 1.26 11.35
N ALA A 35 32.80 0.75 10.27
CA ALA A 35 34.24 0.49 10.24
C ALA A 35 35.04 1.80 10.36
N PHE A 36 34.60 2.88 9.70
CA PHE A 36 35.21 4.21 9.86
C PHE A 36 35.07 4.77 11.27
N GLU A 37 33.88 4.65 11.88
CA GLU A 37 33.66 5.05 13.27
C GLU A 37 34.61 4.31 14.23
N MET A 38 34.73 3.00 14.05
CA MET A 38 35.68 2.19 14.87
C MET A 38 37.13 2.59 14.63
N ALA A 39 37.53 2.82 13.38
CA ALA A 39 38.89 3.25 13.06
C ALA A 39 39.24 4.62 13.69
N ILE A 40 38.31 5.58 13.62
CA ILE A 40 38.47 6.91 14.24
C ILE A 40 38.59 6.76 15.77
N ARG A 41 37.72 5.96 16.39
CA ARG A 41 37.80 5.69 17.84
C ARG A 41 39.15 5.07 18.26
N ASN A 42 39.66 4.11 17.49
CA ASN A 42 40.93 3.45 17.77
C ASN A 42 42.14 4.39 17.60
N ILE A 43 42.06 5.32 16.66
CA ILE A 43 43.14 6.33 16.44
C ILE A 43 43.16 7.36 17.58
N GLU A 44 41.98 7.77 18.05
CA GLU A 44 41.89 8.82 19.08
C GLU A 44 42.07 8.30 20.50
N SER A 45 41.82 7.01 20.76
CA SER A 45 41.71 6.54 22.15
C SER A 45 43.00 6.02 22.76
N GLY A 46 44.01 5.57 21.99
CA GLY A 46 45.26 5.03 22.55
C GLY A 46 45.11 4.07 23.75
N THR A 47 43.91 3.81 24.22
CA THR A 47 43.56 3.00 25.40
C THR A 47 42.23 2.30 25.20
N GLU A 48 42.12 1.05 25.62
CA GLU A 48 40.88 0.28 25.65
C GLU A 48 39.78 0.97 26.48
N ARG A 49 38.64 1.27 25.90
CA ARG A 49 37.51 1.90 26.57
C ARG A 49 36.29 0.98 26.65
N PRO A 50 35.46 1.13 27.70
CA PRO A 50 34.25 0.32 27.86
C PRO A 50 33.29 0.50 26.70
N ARG A 51 32.69 -0.59 26.23
CA ARG A 51 31.61 -0.59 25.19
C ARG A 51 30.38 0.13 25.70
N GLY A 52 29.92 1.16 25.03
CA GLY A 52 28.58 1.72 25.24
C GLY A 52 28.46 3.23 25.47
N VAL A 53 29.59 3.96 25.66
CA VAL A 53 29.53 5.42 25.81
C VAL A 53 29.87 6.10 24.48
N LEU A 54 28.93 6.86 23.92
CA LEU A 54 29.17 7.74 22.77
C LEU A 54 30.02 8.92 23.23
N GLU A 55 31.22 9.06 22.71
CA GLU A 55 32.07 10.18 23.03
C GLU A 55 31.67 11.45 22.26
N PRO A 56 31.87 12.64 22.84
CA PRO A 56 31.59 13.91 22.17
C PRO A 56 32.44 14.16 20.89
N GLN A 57 33.63 13.65 20.82
CA GLN A 57 34.55 13.90 19.69
C GLN A 57 34.10 13.30 18.35
N PRO A 58 33.61 12.02 18.30
CA PRO A 58 33.05 11.50 17.05
C PRO A 58 31.87 12.29 16.57
N GLN A 59 31.03 12.79 17.47
CA GLN A 59 29.86 13.61 17.09
C GLN A 59 30.34 14.92 16.46
N LYS A 60 31.30 15.60 17.07
CA LYS A 60 31.89 16.84 16.53
C LYS A 60 32.42 16.65 15.11
N PHE A 61 33.15 15.57 14.86
CA PHE A 61 33.61 15.23 13.51
C PHE A 61 32.47 15.11 12.51
N TRP A 62 31.42 14.40 12.88
CA TRP A 62 30.27 14.23 12.00
C TRP A 62 29.51 15.54 11.74
N ASP A 63 29.40 16.40 12.76
CA ASP A 63 28.77 17.71 12.65
C ASP A 63 29.60 18.65 11.74
N GLU A 64 30.90 18.61 11.82
CA GLU A 64 31.84 19.32 10.93
C GLU A 64 31.69 18.82 9.48
N MET A 65 31.69 17.50 9.26
CA MET A 65 31.52 16.92 7.92
C MET A 65 30.16 17.23 7.32
N MET A 66 29.12 17.33 8.13
CA MET A 66 27.79 17.71 7.70
C MET A 66 27.75 19.15 7.15
N ASN A 67 28.54 20.05 7.72
CA ASN A 67 28.63 21.43 7.30
C ASN A 67 29.58 21.65 6.12
N ASP A 68 30.66 20.88 6.06
CA ASP A 68 31.75 21.07 5.11
C ASP A 68 31.55 20.37 3.78
N THR A 69 30.58 19.43 3.69
CA THR A 69 30.34 18.65 2.48
C THR A 69 28.87 18.67 2.07
N ALA A 70 28.61 18.54 0.77
CA ALA A 70 27.25 18.56 0.23
C ALA A 70 26.55 17.20 0.39
N CYS A 71 25.23 17.24 0.55
CA CYS A 71 24.40 16.04 0.48
C CYS A 71 24.44 15.41 -0.91
N ILE A 72 24.51 14.09 -0.95
CA ILE A 72 24.33 13.31 -2.18
C ILE A 72 22.96 12.66 -2.13
N ILE A 73 22.06 13.14 -2.97
CA ILE A 73 20.67 12.66 -3.03
C ILE A 73 20.53 11.73 -4.23
N PRO A 74 20.24 10.44 -4.03
CA PRO A 74 20.02 9.53 -5.14
C PRO A 74 18.77 9.93 -5.92
N LYS A 75 18.89 10.05 -7.24
CA LYS A 75 17.72 10.16 -8.11
C LYS A 75 17.12 8.77 -8.24
N ARG A 76 15.90 8.60 -7.73
CA ARG A 76 15.11 7.40 -7.98
C ARG A 76 14.29 7.63 -9.25
N SER A 77 14.54 6.82 -10.27
CA SER A 77 13.62 6.70 -11.39
C SER A 77 12.54 5.69 -11.01
N PRO A 78 11.27 5.91 -11.39
CA PRO A 78 10.29 4.85 -11.27
C PRO A 78 10.81 3.63 -12.05
N PRO A 79 10.69 2.41 -11.53
CA PRO A 79 11.00 1.21 -12.31
C PRO A 79 10.15 1.22 -13.58
N ASP A 80 10.68 0.66 -14.66
CA ASP A 80 10.01 0.58 -15.95
C ASP A 80 8.57 0.09 -15.76
N SER A 81 7.63 0.93 -16.16
CA SER A 81 6.21 0.65 -16.00
C SER A 81 5.75 -0.32 -17.08
N LEU A 82 4.94 -1.29 -16.72
CA LEU A 82 3.99 -1.94 -17.62
C LEU A 82 3.42 -0.91 -18.62
N SER A 83 3.03 -1.35 -19.79
CA SER A 83 2.21 -0.53 -20.69
C SER A 83 0.89 -0.21 -19.95
N VAL A 84 0.93 0.87 -19.19
CA VAL A 84 -0.19 1.29 -18.32
C VAL A 84 -1.45 1.49 -19.16
N ASP A 85 -1.31 2.01 -20.39
CA ASP A 85 -2.45 2.28 -21.27
C ASP A 85 -3.14 1.01 -21.74
N VAL A 86 -2.38 -0.04 -22.10
CA VAL A 86 -2.96 -1.34 -22.49
C VAL A 86 -3.66 -1.99 -21.30
N THR A 87 -3.05 -1.95 -20.13
CA THR A 87 -3.66 -2.47 -18.90
C THR A 87 -4.93 -1.71 -18.54
N ARG A 88 -4.94 -0.38 -18.70
CA ARG A 88 -6.11 0.47 -18.46
C ARG A 88 -7.29 0.11 -19.35
N GLU A 89 -7.06 -0.03 -20.64
CA GLU A 89 -8.13 -0.42 -21.56
C GLU A 89 -8.66 -1.82 -21.26
N SER A 90 -7.80 -2.74 -20.83
CA SER A 90 -8.24 -4.08 -20.39
C SER A 90 -9.09 -4.01 -19.12
N ILE A 91 -8.71 -3.20 -18.11
CA ILE A 91 -9.53 -3.00 -16.90
C ILE A 91 -10.89 -2.41 -17.28
N LYS A 92 -10.90 -1.38 -18.13
CA LYS A 92 -12.13 -0.71 -18.59
C LYS A 92 -13.09 -1.66 -19.30
N SER A 93 -12.57 -2.46 -20.23
CA SER A 93 -13.36 -3.48 -20.93
C SER A 93 -13.92 -4.50 -19.97
N THR A 94 -13.09 -5.02 -19.06
CA THR A 94 -13.50 -6.02 -18.07
C THR A 94 -14.56 -5.46 -17.11
N LEU A 95 -14.42 -4.18 -16.68
CA LEU A 95 -15.42 -3.51 -15.85
C LEU A 95 -16.77 -3.38 -16.57
N HIS A 96 -16.75 -3.00 -17.85
CA HIS A 96 -17.97 -2.91 -18.66
C HIS A 96 -18.66 -4.28 -18.79
N GLU A 97 -17.90 -5.33 -19.11
CA GLU A 97 -18.42 -6.70 -19.20
C GLU A 97 -18.97 -7.20 -17.86
N LEU A 98 -18.36 -6.81 -16.73
CA LEU A 98 -18.86 -7.14 -15.39
C LEU A 98 -20.21 -6.48 -15.12
N CYS A 99 -20.34 -5.19 -15.44
CA CYS A 99 -21.61 -4.47 -15.32
C CYS A 99 -22.69 -5.08 -16.20
N ASP A 100 -22.39 -5.41 -17.44
CA ASP A 100 -23.32 -6.08 -18.34
C ASP A 100 -23.74 -7.46 -17.84
N HIS A 101 -22.79 -8.19 -17.21
CA HIS A 101 -23.09 -9.49 -16.63
C HIS A 101 -24.01 -9.35 -15.42
N PHE A 102 -23.79 -8.37 -14.56
CA PHE A 102 -24.70 -8.04 -13.46
C PHE A 102 -26.11 -7.79 -13.99
N MET A 103 -26.26 -6.88 -14.97
CA MET A 103 -27.57 -6.54 -15.54
C MET A 103 -28.30 -7.74 -16.15
N ARG A 104 -27.59 -8.68 -16.74
CA ARG A 104 -28.17 -9.92 -17.28
C ARG A 104 -28.59 -10.93 -16.22
N ASN A 105 -28.03 -10.86 -15.02
CA ASN A 105 -28.35 -11.77 -13.91
C ASN A 105 -29.44 -11.23 -12.99
N ILE A 106 -29.77 -9.95 -13.04
CA ILE A 106 -30.90 -9.40 -12.31
C ILE A 106 -32.23 -9.99 -12.88
N LYS A 107 -32.93 -10.75 -12.06
CA LYS A 107 -34.21 -11.40 -12.43
C LYS A 107 -35.36 -10.96 -11.57
N THR A 108 -35.16 -10.12 -10.61
CA THR A 108 -36.13 -9.65 -9.64
C THR A 108 -35.93 -8.18 -9.36
N THR A 109 -36.99 -7.49 -8.95
CA THR A 109 -36.91 -6.13 -8.42
C THR A 109 -36.74 -6.11 -6.90
N SER A 110 -36.64 -7.28 -6.27
CA SER A 110 -36.31 -7.41 -4.87
C SER A 110 -34.83 -7.25 -4.64
N ILE A 111 -34.46 -6.89 -3.41
CA ILE A 111 -33.04 -6.84 -2.99
C ILE A 111 -32.45 -8.25 -3.11
N ASP A 112 -31.29 -8.32 -3.75
CA ASP A 112 -30.43 -9.51 -3.83
C ASP A 112 -29.08 -9.21 -3.16
N PRO A 113 -28.93 -9.44 -1.85
CA PRO A 113 -27.70 -9.12 -1.12
C PRO A 113 -26.47 -9.85 -1.64
N ARG A 114 -26.67 -11.05 -2.20
CA ARG A 114 -25.60 -11.85 -2.78
C ARG A 114 -25.07 -11.22 -4.07
N ALA A 115 -25.98 -10.83 -4.97
CA ALA A 115 -25.59 -10.14 -6.19
C ALA A 115 -25.01 -8.76 -5.88
N ASP A 116 -25.70 -7.95 -5.06
CA ASP A 116 -25.25 -6.61 -4.66
C ASP A 116 -23.86 -6.65 -4.02
N GLY A 117 -23.65 -7.56 -3.07
CA GLY A 117 -22.37 -7.70 -2.37
C GLY A 117 -21.25 -8.18 -3.27
N ALA A 118 -21.47 -9.25 -4.04
CA ALA A 118 -20.44 -9.87 -4.86
C ALA A 118 -20.01 -8.93 -6.02
N PHE A 119 -20.97 -8.47 -6.81
CA PHE A 119 -20.68 -7.56 -7.92
C PHE A 119 -20.20 -6.19 -7.42
N GLY A 120 -20.80 -5.66 -6.34
CA GLY A 120 -20.39 -4.40 -5.75
C GLY A 120 -18.92 -4.40 -5.34
N LEU A 121 -18.44 -5.44 -4.65
CA LEU A 121 -17.04 -5.59 -4.28
C LEU A 121 -16.12 -5.70 -5.50
N ALA A 122 -16.48 -6.50 -6.50
CA ALA A 122 -15.67 -6.68 -7.71
C ALA A 122 -15.64 -5.39 -8.57
N ILE A 123 -16.75 -4.71 -8.75
CA ILE A 123 -16.84 -3.41 -9.45
C ILE A 123 -15.97 -2.38 -8.73
N ASN A 124 -16.09 -2.28 -7.41
CA ASN A 124 -15.26 -1.35 -6.63
C ASN A 124 -13.75 -1.64 -6.78
N MET A 125 -13.34 -2.91 -6.75
CA MET A 125 -11.94 -3.29 -6.96
C MET A 125 -11.43 -2.88 -8.34
N LEU A 126 -12.22 -3.10 -9.40
CA LEU A 126 -11.87 -2.71 -10.77
C LEU A 126 -11.82 -1.19 -10.93
N THR A 127 -12.75 -0.46 -10.31
CA THR A 127 -12.76 1.01 -10.29
C THR A 127 -11.50 1.56 -9.62
N LEU A 128 -11.13 1.04 -8.46
CA LEU A 128 -9.90 1.41 -7.75
C LEU A 128 -8.64 1.08 -8.57
N ALA A 129 -8.60 -0.07 -9.24
CA ALA A 129 -7.50 -0.42 -10.15
C ALA A 129 -7.42 0.54 -11.35
N MET A 130 -8.58 0.97 -11.88
CA MET A 130 -8.66 1.99 -12.93
C MET A 130 -8.06 3.33 -12.44
N GLU A 131 -8.42 3.81 -11.25
CA GLU A 131 -7.87 5.03 -10.66
C GLU A 131 -6.34 4.96 -10.54
N VAL A 132 -5.80 3.84 -10.10
CA VAL A 132 -4.34 3.60 -10.05
C VAL A 132 -3.72 3.70 -11.44
N SER A 133 -4.41 3.23 -12.48
CA SER A 133 -3.89 3.22 -13.86
C SER A 133 -3.89 4.61 -14.53
N VAL A 134 -4.79 5.50 -14.11
CA VAL A 134 -4.92 6.87 -14.68
C VAL A 134 -4.00 7.86 -13.98
N SER A 135 -3.79 7.69 -12.70
CA SER A 135 -3.08 8.63 -11.83
C SER A 135 -1.60 8.23 -11.67
N PRO A 136 -0.70 9.18 -11.35
CA PRO A 136 0.64 8.85 -10.90
C PRO A 136 0.65 8.00 -9.62
N SER A 137 -0.49 7.75 -9.00
CA SER A 137 -0.68 6.94 -7.77
C SER A 137 -0.01 5.57 -7.80
N ASN A 138 0.11 4.97 -9.00
CA ASN A 138 0.74 3.67 -9.17
C ASN A 138 2.10 3.54 -8.44
N ASN A 139 2.88 4.60 -8.43
CA ASN A 139 4.23 4.63 -7.86
C ASN A 139 4.34 5.46 -6.58
N PHE A 140 3.23 5.86 -5.94
CA PHE A 140 3.24 6.71 -4.76
C PHE A 140 2.45 6.10 -3.59
N ALA A 141 2.45 6.78 -2.45
CA ALA A 141 1.77 6.35 -1.22
C ALA A 141 0.28 6.07 -1.45
N SER A 142 -0.40 6.90 -2.26
CA SER A 142 -1.82 6.73 -2.61
C SER A 142 -2.12 5.37 -3.24
N GLY A 143 -1.25 4.87 -4.12
CA GLY A 143 -1.42 3.53 -4.68
C GLY A 143 -1.39 2.42 -3.64
N ARG A 144 -0.60 2.58 -2.57
CA ARG A 144 -0.56 1.61 -1.45
C ARG A 144 -1.84 1.64 -0.62
N ILE A 145 -2.42 2.83 -0.43
CA ILE A 145 -3.72 2.99 0.23
C ILE A 145 -4.81 2.31 -0.59
N ILE A 146 -4.82 2.54 -1.90
CA ILE A 146 -5.77 1.90 -2.82
C ILE A 146 -5.58 0.37 -2.83
N LEU A 147 -4.34 -0.11 -2.98
CA LEU A 147 -4.05 -1.56 -2.92
C LEU A 147 -4.54 -2.18 -1.61
N ARG A 148 -4.39 -1.46 -0.48
CA ARG A 148 -4.90 -1.92 0.81
C ARG A 148 -6.41 -2.14 0.80
N THR A 149 -7.16 -1.23 0.21
CA THR A 149 -8.62 -1.34 0.05
C THR A 149 -8.99 -2.52 -0.87
N ILE A 150 -8.25 -2.71 -1.97
CA ILE A 150 -8.44 -3.86 -2.88
C ILE A 150 -8.19 -5.19 -2.14
N VAL A 151 -7.18 -5.27 -1.28
CA VAL A 151 -6.89 -6.46 -0.46
C VAL A 151 -8.05 -6.76 0.49
N GLU A 152 -8.58 -5.75 1.18
CA GLU A 152 -9.73 -5.92 2.07
C GLU A 152 -10.99 -6.39 1.32
N ASN A 153 -11.29 -5.75 0.18
CA ASN A 153 -12.43 -6.13 -0.65
C ASN A 153 -12.29 -7.58 -1.15
N TYR A 154 -11.10 -7.99 -1.58
CA TYR A 154 -10.86 -9.36 -2.02
C TYR A 154 -11.07 -10.39 -0.89
N ILE A 155 -10.48 -10.13 0.29
CA ILE A 155 -10.65 -11.02 1.45
C ILE A 155 -12.13 -11.10 1.86
N THR A 156 -12.82 -9.97 1.85
CA THR A 156 -14.26 -9.89 2.15
C THR A 156 -15.08 -10.69 1.15
N LEU A 157 -14.86 -10.48 -0.15
CA LEU A 157 -15.55 -11.23 -1.20
C LEU A 157 -15.30 -12.75 -1.09
N LYS A 158 -14.05 -13.14 -0.90
CA LYS A 158 -13.66 -14.56 -0.77
C LYS A 158 -14.30 -15.22 0.46
N TYR A 159 -14.35 -14.48 1.58
CA TYR A 159 -15.02 -14.95 2.79
C TYR A 159 -16.52 -15.13 2.58
N LEU A 160 -17.18 -14.15 1.98
CA LEU A 160 -18.60 -14.21 1.65
C LEU A 160 -18.90 -15.35 0.67
N ALA A 161 -18.14 -15.48 -0.40
CA ALA A 161 -18.27 -16.51 -1.41
C ALA A 161 -18.05 -17.94 -0.84
N LYS A 162 -17.11 -18.09 0.09
CA LYS A 162 -16.87 -19.41 0.74
C LYS A 162 -18.02 -19.82 1.64
N LYS A 163 -18.64 -18.89 2.34
CA LYS A 163 -19.82 -19.17 3.19
C LYS A 163 -21.06 -19.39 2.34
N ASP A 164 -21.24 -18.55 1.34
CA ASP A 164 -22.36 -18.45 0.37
C ASP A 164 -23.74 -18.70 1.00
N ASP A 165 -23.98 -18.05 2.13
CA ASP A 165 -25.21 -18.12 2.92
C ASP A 165 -25.94 -16.77 2.86
N ASP A 166 -27.24 -16.77 2.57
CA ASP A 166 -28.04 -15.53 2.42
C ASP A 166 -27.96 -14.65 3.66
N THR A 167 -27.87 -15.24 4.84
CA THR A 167 -27.78 -14.50 6.10
C THR A 167 -26.48 -13.67 6.18
N ILE A 168 -25.34 -14.21 5.74
CA ILE A 168 -24.07 -13.50 5.83
C ILE A 168 -23.97 -12.40 4.77
N TRP A 169 -24.55 -12.61 3.57
CA TRP A 169 -24.65 -11.58 2.54
C TRP A 169 -25.53 -10.42 3.03
N MET A 170 -26.66 -10.73 3.68
CA MET A 170 -27.54 -9.73 4.28
C MET A 170 -26.83 -9.00 5.44
N GLN A 171 -26.09 -9.69 6.30
CA GLN A 171 -25.32 -9.05 7.38
C GLN A 171 -24.28 -8.05 6.83
N TYR A 172 -23.56 -8.42 5.78
CA TYR A 172 -22.61 -7.52 5.12
C TYR A 172 -23.30 -6.25 4.60
N ARG A 173 -24.41 -6.40 3.89
CA ARG A 173 -25.21 -5.29 3.34
C ARG A 173 -25.76 -4.40 4.45
N ASN A 174 -26.46 -5.00 5.42
CA ASN A 174 -27.09 -4.25 6.53
C ASN A 174 -26.08 -3.50 7.36
N TYR A 175 -24.87 -4.06 7.58
CA TYR A 175 -23.80 -3.35 8.27
C TYR A 175 -23.39 -2.08 7.49
N GLY A 176 -23.20 -2.16 6.18
CA GLY A 176 -22.87 -1.01 5.33
C GLY A 176 -23.94 0.08 5.41
N SER A 177 -25.21 -0.29 5.25
CA SER A 177 -26.34 0.64 5.37
C SER A 177 -26.41 1.27 6.76
N GLY A 178 -26.17 0.49 7.82
CA GLY A 178 -26.12 1.00 9.21
C GLY A 178 -24.99 1.99 9.43
N GLN A 179 -23.78 1.76 8.87
CA GLN A 179 -22.67 2.70 8.95
C GLN A 179 -22.97 4.01 8.21
N THR A 180 -23.64 3.94 7.06
CA THR A 180 -24.07 5.13 6.30
C THR A 180 -25.10 5.94 7.10
N ALA A 181 -26.09 5.27 7.70
CA ALA A 181 -27.07 5.93 8.56
C ALA A 181 -26.42 6.59 9.80
N LEU A 182 -25.45 5.93 10.42
CA LEU A 182 -24.69 6.50 11.53
C LEU A 182 -23.85 7.72 11.11
N ALA A 183 -23.24 7.67 9.91
CA ALA A 183 -22.49 8.80 9.35
C ALA A 183 -23.42 10.00 9.10
N PHE A 184 -24.61 9.77 8.52
CA PHE A 184 -25.62 10.82 8.33
C PHE A 184 -26.03 11.46 9.67
N LEU A 185 -26.38 10.66 10.67
CA LEU A 185 -26.74 11.16 12.00
C LEU A 185 -25.63 12.01 12.63
N LYS A 186 -24.40 11.52 12.61
CA LYS A 186 -23.26 12.27 13.18
C LYS A 186 -23.04 13.61 12.49
N ASN A 187 -23.16 13.67 11.16
CA ASN A 187 -22.97 14.92 10.42
C ASN A 187 -24.17 15.88 10.56
N THR A 188 -25.40 15.37 10.77
CA THR A 188 -26.58 16.20 11.05
C THR A 188 -26.44 16.98 12.36
N PHE A 189 -25.73 16.43 13.35
CA PHE A 189 -25.48 17.07 14.66
C PHE A 189 -24.09 17.72 14.77
N ALA A 190 -23.29 17.71 13.71
CA ALA A 190 -21.99 18.39 13.71
C ALA A 190 -22.16 19.90 13.62
N GLU A 191 -21.26 20.66 14.25
CA GLU A 191 -21.25 22.14 14.12
C GLU A 191 -20.91 22.56 12.70
N GLU A 192 -20.03 21.83 12.04
CA GLU A 192 -19.63 22.03 10.65
C GLU A 192 -19.59 20.69 9.91
N THR A 193 -20.17 20.64 8.72
CA THR A 193 -20.05 19.47 7.83
C THR A 193 -18.82 19.63 6.96
N PRO A 194 -17.92 18.63 6.84
CA PRO A 194 -16.79 18.69 5.94
C PRO A 194 -17.21 18.88 4.47
N ASP A 195 -16.50 19.69 3.70
CA ASP A 195 -16.78 20.00 2.28
C ASP A 195 -16.85 18.74 1.39
N SER A 196 -16.20 17.66 1.81
CA SER A 196 -16.23 16.37 1.10
C SER A 196 -17.50 15.56 1.32
N ILE A 197 -18.40 16.00 2.21
CA ILE A 197 -19.65 15.31 2.55
C ILE A 197 -20.83 16.02 1.91
N ASP A 198 -21.43 15.37 0.93
CA ASP A 198 -22.72 15.76 0.36
C ASP A 198 -23.83 15.21 1.25
N MET A 199 -24.43 16.10 2.04
CA MET A 199 -25.46 15.72 3.03
C MET A 199 -26.75 15.23 2.36
N GLU A 200 -27.15 15.78 1.22
CA GLU A 200 -28.33 15.34 0.49
C GLU A 200 -28.16 13.89 -0.01
N ARG A 201 -27.00 13.62 -0.62
CA ARG A 201 -26.65 12.27 -1.06
C ARG A 201 -26.53 11.30 0.12
N LEU A 202 -25.92 11.74 1.22
CA LEU A 202 -25.75 10.89 2.41
C LEU A 202 -27.10 10.56 3.05
N GLU A 203 -28.08 11.49 3.05
CA GLU A 203 -29.44 11.26 3.51
C GLU A 203 -30.17 10.22 2.64
N ILE A 204 -30.07 10.34 1.32
CA ILE A 204 -30.65 9.37 0.37
C ILE A 204 -30.10 7.97 0.67
N LEU A 205 -28.77 7.82 0.78
CA LEU A 205 -28.13 6.54 1.06
C LEU A 205 -28.46 6.00 2.45
N ALA A 206 -28.58 6.87 3.46
CA ALA A 206 -28.96 6.49 4.82
C ALA A 206 -30.41 5.96 4.89
N ASN A 207 -31.27 6.42 4.00
CA ASN A 207 -32.68 6.06 3.93
C ASN A 207 -33.02 5.01 2.87
N GLU A 208 -32.05 4.56 2.07
CA GLU A 208 -32.26 3.56 1.00
C GLU A 208 -32.98 2.31 1.51
N ASP A 209 -32.63 1.84 2.69
CA ASP A 209 -33.23 0.66 3.33
C ASP A 209 -34.20 1.02 4.49
N ALA A 210 -34.74 2.23 4.52
CA ALA A 210 -35.62 2.69 5.62
C ALA A 210 -36.92 1.85 5.78
N TRP A 211 -37.31 1.16 4.75
CA TRP A 211 -38.49 0.27 4.74
C TRP A 211 -38.20 -1.13 5.32
N LEU A 212 -36.96 -1.50 5.57
CA LEU A 212 -36.59 -2.71 6.30
C LEU A 212 -36.82 -2.49 7.80
N GLU A 213 -37.62 -3.37 8.40
CA GLU A 213 -38.05 -3.24 9.81
C GLU A 213 -36.91 -3.26 10.85
N THR A 214 -35.74 -3.73 10.49
CA THR A 214 -34.60 -3.83 11.39
C THR A 214 -33.32 -3.30 10.76
N LYS A 215 -32.93 -2.07 11.17
CA LYS A 215 -31.56 -1.56 10.96
C LYS A 215 -30.76 -1.79 12.22
N ASP A 216 -29.95 -2.85 12.24
CA ASP A 216 -28.97 -3.03 13.30
C ASP A 216 -27.75 -2.13 13.03
N ILE A 217 -27.62 -1.05 13.80
CA ILE A 217 -26.37 -0.28 13.84
C ILE A 217 -25.37 -1.09 14.70
N ALA A 218 -24.69 -2.02 14.08
CA ALA A 218 -23.70 -2.83 14.77
C ALA A 218 -22.41 -2.02 15.02
N VAL A 219 -21.95 -2.00 16.26
CA VAL A 219 -20.62 -1.48 16.62
C VAL A 219 -19.61 -2.60 16.46
N GLY A 220 -18.58 -2.38 15.62
CA GLY A 220 -17.53 -3.35 15.36
C GLY A 220 -17.48 -3.82 13.91
N ASN A 221 -16.92 -5.01 13.67
CA ASN A 221 -16.87 -5.59 12.32
C ASN A 221 -18.16 -6.40 12.05
N TRP A 222 -18.72 -6.29 10.83
CA TRP A 222 -19.93 -6.97 10.40
C TRP A 222 -19.88 -8.50 10.54
N ALA A 223 -18.71 -9.11 10.32
CA ALA A 223 -18.49 -10.54 10.48
C ALA A 223 -18.19 -10.97 11.93
N LYS A 224 -18.12 -10.02 12.88
CA LYS A 224 -17.62 -10.26 14.26
C LYS A 224 -16.23 -10.89 14.32
N LEU A 225 -15.49 -10.82 13.23
CA LEU A 225 -14.12 -11.31 13.03
C LEU A 225 -13.25 -10.15 12.55
N ASP A 226 -11.97 -10.14 12.94
CA ASP A 226 -10.99 -9.29 12.31
C ASP A 226 -10.62 -9.81 10.90
N LEU A 227 -10.06 -8.94 10.06
CA LEU A 227 -9.74 -9.26 8.68
C LEU A 227 -8.77 -10.45 8.55
N ARG A 228 -7.84 -10.61 9.50
CA ARG A 228 -6.90 -11.73 9.53
C ARG A 228 -7.63 -13.07 9.73
N LYS A 229 -8.59 -13.11 10.64
CA LYS A 229 -9.41 -14.31 10.87
C LYS A 229 -10.30 -14.61 9.67
N MET A 230 -10.86 -13.57 9.03
CA MET A 230 -11.60 -13.72 7.78
C MET A 230 -10.72 -14.31 6.67
N ALA A 231 -9.47 -13.84 6.53
CA ALA A 231 -8.53 -14.35 5.54
C ALA A 231 -8.12 -15.81 5.81
N ILE A 232 -7.98 -16.21 7.09
CA ILE A 232 -7.72 -17.60 7.48
C ILE A 232 -8.93 -18.48 7.12
N ASP A 233 -10.12 -18.06 7.51
CA ASP A 233 -11.36 -18.79 7.24
C ASP A 233 -11.64 -18.89 5.74
N ALA A 234 -11.34 -17.85 4.98
CA ALA A 234 -11.45 -17.81 3.52
C ALA A 234 -10.31 -18.53 2.77
N GLU A 235 -9.30 -19.07 3.46
CA GLU A 235 -8.14 -19.75 2.87
C GLU A 235 -7.29 -18.84 1.96
N VAL A 236 -7.22 -17.54 2.29
CA VAL A 236 -6.43 -16.52 1.57
C VAL A 236 -5.51 -15.74 2.52
N LYS A 237 -5.04 -16.41 3.56
CA LYS A 237 -4.10 -15.83 4.52
C LYS A 237 -2.78 -15.39 3.86
N ASP A 238 -2.37 -16.05 2.78
CA ASP A 238 -1.23 -15.68 1.95
C ASP A 238 -1.35 -14.24 1.41
N VAL A 239 -2.53 -13.85 0.96
CA VAL A 239 -2.81 -12.48 0.51
C VAL A 239 -2.73 -11.49 1.66
N TYR A 240 -3.31 -11.84 2.81
CA TYR A 240 -3.22 -11.00 4.01
C TYR A 240 -1.74 -10.78 4.40
N ASP A 241 -0.97 -11.85 4.54
CA ASP A 241 0.43 -11.79 4.98
C ASP A 241 1.32 -11.05 3.97
N ALA A 242 1.04 -11.16 2.66
CA ALA A 242 1.84 -10.53 1.63
C ALA A 242 1.63 -9.00 1.55
N TYR A 243 0.41 -8.53 1.74
CA TYR A 243 0.05 -7.15 1.41
C TYR A 243 -0.38 -6.31 2.61
N TYR A 244 -1.03 -6.91 3.62
CA TYR A 244 -1.76 -6.15 4.63
C TYR A 244 -0.87 -5.27 5.51
N ASP A 245 0.16 -5.85 6.12
CA ASP A 245 0.96 -5.14 7.14
C ASP A 245 1.68 -3.94 6.56
N TRP A 246 2.27 -4.09 5.38
CA TRP A 246 2.99 -3.00 4.73
C TRP A 246 2.05 -1.89 4.25
N THR A 247 0.98 -2.25 3.54
CA THR A 247 0.02 -1.27 3.01
C THR A 247 -0.77 -0.57 4.11
N SER A 248 -1.07 -1.27 5.22
CA SER A 248 -1.69 -0.71 6.42
C SER A 248 -0.88 0.44 7.01
N GLY A 249 0.44 0.36 6.93
CA GLY A 249 1.32 1.43 7.37
C GLY A 249 1.07 2.76 6.67
N PHE A 250 0.69 2.76 5.39
CA PHE A 250 0.37 3.97 4.62
C PHE A 250 -0.98 4.57 5.02
N VAL A 251 -1.96 3.75 5.39
CA VAL A 251 -3.28 4.21 5.86
C VAL A 251 -3.19 4.85 7.24
N HIS A 252 -2.38 4.26 8.13
CA HIS A 252 -2.31 4.65 9.55
C HIS A 252 -1.11 5.54 9.90
N GLY A 253 -0.35 6.01 8.90
CA GLY A 253 0.80 6.88 9.11
C GLY A 253 1.93 6.23 9.92
N HIS A 254 2.14 4.91 9.81
CA HIS A 254 3.23 4.26 10.51
C HIS A 254 4.58 4.76 10.02
N TRP A 255 5.54 4.90 10.93
CA TRP A 255 6.85 5.48 10.64
C TRP A 255 7.54 4.88 9.40
N GLY A 256 7.41 3.59 9.17
CA GLY A 256 7.99 2.93 7.98
C GLY A 256 7.46 3.53 6.67
N ALA A 257 6.16 3.72 6.57
CA ALA A 257 5.49 4.28 5.40
C ALA A 257 5.75 5.79 5.27
N VAL A 258 5.65 6.55 6.37
CA VAL A 258 5.98 7.98 6.40
C VAL A 258 7.42 8.22 5.95
N ARG A 259 8.34 7.41 6.47
CA ARG A 259 9.76 7.49 6.09
C ARG A 259 9.96 7.25 4.59
N ASP A 260 9.32 6.23 4.03
CA ASP A 260 9.51 5.85 2.62
C ASP A 260 8.88 6.86 1.66
N SER A 261 7.74 7.47 2.04
CA SER A 261 7.04 8.45 1.22
C SER A 261 7.59 9.88 1.29
N SER A 262 8.24 10.24 2.41
CA SER A 262 8.61 11.63 2.69
C SER A 262 10.10 11.89 2.71
N PHE A 263 10.92 10.84 2.83
CA PHE A 263 12.36 10.98 2.99
C PHE A 263 13.15 10.05 2.09
N THR A 264 14.34 10.50 1.71
CA THR A 264 15.40 9.63 1.23
C THR A 264 16.58 9.67 2.20
N VAL A 265 17.57 8.84 1.96
CA VAL A 265 18.82 8.83 2.75
C VAL A 265 19.91 9.49 1.95
N CYS A 266 20.62 10.42 2.57
CA CYS A 266 21.81 11.00 1.98
C CYS A 266 22.86 9.90 1.73
N MET A 267 23.36 9.83 0.51
CA MET A 267 24.36 8.85 0.10
C MET A 267 25.80 9.31 0.35
N ASN A 268 26.00 10.52 0.90
CA ASN A 268 27.32 10.94 1.33
C ASN A 268 27.75 10.16 2.60
N PRO A 269 28.82 9.35 2.55
CA PRO A 269 29.27 8.56 3.69
C PRO A 269 29.61 9.40 4.91
N LEU A 270 30.06 10.65 4.70
CA LEU A 270 30.43 11.58 5.76
C LEU A 270 29.21 12.15 6.50
N HIS A 271 28.00 11.93 5.98
CA HIS A 271 26.76 12.38 6.58
C HIS A 271 26.04 11.29 7.39
N ARG A 272 26.65 10.15 7.66
CA ARG A 272 26.11 9.04 8.47
C ARG A 272 24.69 8.61 8.09
N LEU A 273 24.34 8.67 6.80
CA LEU A 273 23.04 8.27 6.30
C LEU A 273 21.87 9.08 6.91
N HIS A 274 22.06 10.36 7.16
CA HIS A 274 20.98 11.21 7.62
C HIS A 274 19.85 11.28 6.58
N ARG A 275 18.67 11.62 7.03
CA ARG A 275 17.52 11.75 6.16
C ARG A 275 17.45 13.11 5.51
N VAL A 276 17.05 13.11 4.26
CA VAL A 276 16.79 14.33 3.49
C VAL A 276 15.32 14.29 3.03
N PRO A 277 14.57 15.39 3.15
CA PRO A 277 13.22 15.45 2.60
C PRO A 277 13.21 15.10 1.10
N ALA A 278 12.31 14.22 0.71
CA ALA A 278 12.14 13.78 -0.67
C ALA A 278 10.65 13.54 -0.94
N PRO A 279 9.83 14.61 -0.93
CA PRO A 279 8.41 14.49 -1.21
C PRO A 279 8.20 13.95 -2.63
N GLY A 280 7.27 13.04 -2.78
CA GLY A 280 7.00 12.43 -4.08
C GLY A 280 8.08 11.44 -4.55
N ASN A 281 8.82 10.83 -3.63
CA ASN A 281 9.77 9.78 -3.95
C ASN A 281 9.05 8.56 -4.54
N PRO A 282 9.38 8.14 -5.80
CA PRO A 282 8.70 7.02 -6.42
C PRO A 282 9.03 5.70 -5.72
N MET A 283 8.03 4.85 -5.61
CA MET A 283 8.07 3.51 -5.06
C MET A 283 7.77 2.47 -6.15
N PRO A 284 8.00 1.17 -5.91
CA PRO A 284 7.60 0.13 -6.86
C PRO A 284 6.13 0.22 -7.26
N ALA A 285 5.79 -0.05 -8.52
CA ALA A 285 4.42 0.01 -9.03
C ALA A 285 3.50 -1.00 -8.35
N VAL A 286 2.24 -0.63 -8.10
CA VAL A 286 1.23 -1.50 -7.48
C VAL A 286 0.19 -2.04 -8.45
N LEU A 287 0.09 -1.49 -9.67
CA LEU A 287 -0.97 -1.82 -10.64
C LEU A 287 -1.02 -3.32 -10.97
N THR A 288 0.12 -3.96 -11.13
CA THR A 288 0.19 -5.42 -11.37
C THR A 288 -0.46 -6.22 -10.25
N ASP A 289 -0.21 -5.85 -9.00
CA ASP A 289 -0.79 -6.54 -7.84
C ASP A 289 -2.28 -6.25 -7.70
N CYS A 290 -2.72 -5.01 -8.00
CA CYS A 290 -4.13 -4.69 -8.13
C CYS A 290 -4.82 -5.58 -9.17
N CYS A 291 -4.25 -5.72 -10.38
CA CYS A 291 -4.81 -6.56 -11.44
C CYS A 291 -4.87 -8.05 -11.05
N LYS A 292 -3.83 -8.58 -10.39
CA LYS A 292 -3.84 -9.96 -9.89
C LYS A 292 -4.99 -10.20 -8.91
N LEU A 293 -5.20 -9.30 -7.95
CA LEU A 293 -6.27 -9.41 -6.97
C LEU A 293 -7.65 -9.22 -7.60
N CYS A 294 -7.79 -8.28 -8.55
CA CYS A 294 -9.01 -8.13 -9.33
C CYS A 294 -9.33 -9.43 -10.10
N ASN A 295 -8.37 -10.04 -10.77
CA ASN A 295 -8.61 -11.31 -11.47
C ASN A 295 -9.01 -12.44 -10.53
N ARG A 296 -8.42 -12.54 -9.34
CA ARG A 296 -8.88 -13.47 -8.31
C ARG A 296 -10.33 -13.20 -7.89
N SER A 297 -10.74 -11.92 -7.78
CA SER A 297 -12.13 -11.57 -7.48
C SER A 297 -13.09 -11.96 -8.61
N LEU A 298 -12.67 -11.80 -9.87
CA LEU A 298 -13.45 -12.20 -11.04
C LEU A 298 -13.59 -13.74 -11.14
N ASP A 299 -12.62 -14.50 -10.62
CA ASP A 299 -12.76 -15.96 -10.47
C ASP A 299 -13.90 -16.31 -9.51
N GLU A 300 -14.03 -15.60 -8.39
CA GLU A 300 -15.16 -15.79 -7.46
C GLU A 300 -16.49 -15.42 -8.10
N ILE A 301 -16.54 -14.32 -8.86
CA ILE A 301 -17.75 -13.96 -9.62
C ILE A 301 -18.13 -15.07 -10.60
N GLY A 302 -17.15 -15.64 -11.33
CA GLY A 302 -17.40 -16.75 -12.25
C GLY A 302 -17.91 -18.04 -11.58
N GLN A 303 -17.56 -18.25 -10.29
CA GLN A 303 -18.06 -19.37 -9.49
C GLN A 303 -19.47 -19.10 -8.97
N LEU A 304 -19.71 -17.91 -8.41
CA LEU A 304 -21.01 -17.51 -7.86
C LEU A 304 -22.09 -17.29 -8.94
N PHE A 305 -21.68 -16.74 -10.08
CA PHE A 305 -22.56 -16.41 -11.22
C PHE A 305 -21.96 -17.01 -12.49
N PRO A 306 -22.31 -18.26 -12.83
CA PRO A 306 -21.74 -18.99 -13.97
C PRO A 306 -21.82 -18.21 -15.28
N SER A 307 -20.89 -18.48 -16.18
CA SER A 307 -20.72 -17.86 -17.50
C SER A 307 -19.93 -16.57 -17.54
N PHE A 308 -19.48 -16.00 -16.41
CA PHE A 308 -18.54 -14.88 -16.41
C PHE A 308 -17.12 -15.39 -16.58
N LYS A 309 -16.43 -14.98 -17.66
CA LYS A 309 -15.06 -15.39 -17.97
C LYS A 309 -14.05 -14.25 -18.20
N PRO A 310 -14.50 -12.98 -18.35
CA PRO A 310 -13.57 -11.90 -18.62
C PRO A 310 -12.48 -11.78 -17.58
N ARG A 311 -11.27 -11.37 -18.01
CA ARG A 311 -10.10 -11.15 -17.16
C ARG A 311 -9.37 -9.90 -17.63
N ILE A 312 -8.74 -9.24 -16.69
CA ILE A 312 -7.77 -8.19 -17.02
C ILE A 312 -6.55 -8.87 -17.64
N ASP A 313 -6.16 -8.40 -18.81
CA ASP A 313 -4.89 -8.76 -19.45
C ASP A 313 -3.89 -7.61 -19.21
N TRP A 314 -2.72 -7.93 -18.64
CA TRP A 314 -1.60 -7.01 -18.52
C TRP A 314 -0.36 -7.69 -19.08
N LYS A 315 0.26 -7.07 -20.07
CA LYS A 315 1.55 -7.54 -20.58
C LYS A 315 2.64 -7.03 -19.63
N SER A 316 3.41 -7.94 -19.06
CA SER A 316 4.69 -7.60 -18.44
C SER A 316 5.69 -7.37 -19.58
N ASP A 317 6.10 -6.12 -19.80
CA ASP A 317 7.26 -5.87 -20.67
C ASP A 317 8.47 -6.53 -20.02
N GLY A 318 8.85 -7.71 -20.50
CA GLY A 318 10.11 -8.34 -20.18
C GLY A 318 10.12 -9.53 -19.24
N ALA A 319 9.06 -10.32 -19.12
CA ALA A 319 9.23 -11.68 -18.63
C ALA A 319 9.95 -12.49 -19.73
N LYS A 320 11.29 -12.52 -19.68
CA LYS A 320 12.07 -13.58 -20.33
C LYS A 320 11.65 -14.89 -19.69
N ALA A 321 11.12 -15.79 -20.51
CA ALA A 321 10.83 -17.17 -20.20
C ALA A 321 12.09 -17.91 -19.69
#